data_f811d9ae9516a0dca8d775c76074c313
#
_entry.id   f811d9ae9516a0dca8d775c76074c313
#
_cell.length_a   1.000
_cell.length_b   1.000
_cell.length_c   1.000
_cell.angle_alpha   90.00
_cell.angle_beta   90.00
_cell.angle_gamma   90.00
#
_symmetry.space_group_name_H-M   'P 1'
#
loop_
_entity.id
_entity.type
_entity.pdbx_description
1 polymer ?
#
loop_
_entity_poly.entity_id
_entity_poly.type
_entity_poly.pdbx_seq_one_letter_code
_entity_poly.pdbx_strand_id
1 'polypeptide(L)'
;MRDDTGAVLVVDDEQFLRDAVATLLSSLGFTVASAGSGTEAVRLARTRPFDLVILDVMLPDLDGFEIVQRLRGDGNHIPVIFLTAKDTREDKVAGLTMGGDDYITKPVHLDELIARVRTVLRRTRPVPDDPLLTFADITLDQDKYEVRRGGRLIGLSPTEFRLLRFFMLNPDRVLSHAQLLANVWNQEFVGSNKVVATYVVYLRRKLAGTGCELIHTQRAVGYCLRLPRPEGDDDT
;
A
#
# COMPACT_ATOMS: atom_id res chain seq x y z
N MET A 1 6.46 -17.30 19.87
CA MET A 1 7.08 -16.10 19.27
C MET A 1 7.31 -16.46 17.81
N ARG A 2 6.45 -16.03 16.88
CA ARG A 2 6.70 -16.20 15.45
C ARG A 2 7.65 -15.09 15.03
N ASP A 3 8.78 -15.48 14.42
CA ASP A 3 9.83 -14.59 13.98
C ASP A 3 9.28 -13.48 13.05
N ASP A 4 9.50 -12.21 13.43
CA ASP A 4 9.19 -11.01 12.66
C ASP A 4 10.17 -10.81 11.49
N THR A 5 10.73 -11.90 11.00
CA THR A 5 11.80 -11.97 10.02
C THR A 5 11.24 -11.96 8.60
N GLY A 6 11.52 -10.91 7.85
CA GLY A 6 11.22 -10.75 6.42
C GLY A 6 12.45 -10.25 5.67
N ALA A 7 12.38 -10.22 4.34
CA ALA A 7 13.42 -9.67 3.48
C ALA A 7 13.12 -8.19 3.17
N VAL A 8 14.04 -7.30 3.50
CA VAL A 8 13.90 -5.84 3.32
C VAL A 8 14.96 -5.33 2.36
N LEU A 9 14.54 -4.53 1.38
CA LEU A 9 15.46 -3.79 0.50
C LEU A 9 15.55 -2.34 0.99
N VAL A 10 16.76 -1.88 1.31
CA VAL A 10 17.06 -0.49 1.71
C VAL A 10 17.71 0.25 0.56
N VAL A 11 17.10 1.33 0.10
CA VAL A 11 17.54 2.12 -1.05
C VAL A 11 17.72 3.57 -0.63
N ASP A 12 18.97 4.02 -0.63
CA ASP A 12 19.34 5.41 -0.30
C ASP A 12 20.73 5.66 -0.88
N ASP A 13 21.03 6.80 -1.47
CA ASP A 13 22.37 7.13 -1.99
C ASP A 13 23.32 7.50 -0.87
N GLU A 14 22.83 7.97 0.27
CA GLU A 14 23.61 8.27 1.46
C GLU A 14 24.07 6.97 2.15
N GLN A 15 25.33 6.57 1.92
CA GLN A 15 25.88 5.33 2.43
C GLN A 15 25.73 5.18 3.95
N PHE A 16 25.98 6.25 4.70
CA PHE A 16 25.91 6.21 6.17
C PHE A 16 24.50 5.86 6.67
N LEU A 17 23.47 6.51 6.12
CA LEU A 17 22.07 6.23 6.48
C LEU A 17 21.67 4.83 6.07
N ARG A 18 22.03 4.43 4.86
CA ARG A 18 21.75 3.09 4.32
C ARG A 18 22.36 1.98 5.21
N ASP A 19 23.63 2.13 5.61
CA ASP A 19 24.34 1.16 6.45
C ASP A 19 23.75 1.13 7.88
N ALA A 20 23.40 2.28 8.46
CA ALA A 20 22.77 2.36 9.76
C ALA A 20 21.40 1.65 9.79
N VAL A 21 20.56 1.90 8.78
CA VAL A 21 19.26 1.25 8.65
C VAL A 21 19.42 -0.25 8.43
N ALA A 22 20.34 -0.67 7.56
CA ALA A 22 20.59 -2.08 7.27
C ALA A 22 21.09 -2.83 8.51
N THR A 23 22.02 -2.24 9.26
CA THR A 23 22.57 -2.82 10.50
C THR A 23 21.48 -2.99 11.54
N LEU A 24 20.66 -1.97 11.73
CA LEU A 24 19.56 -1.99 12.70
C LEU A 24 18.54 -3.09 12.36
N LEU A 25 18.07 -3.14 11.12
CA LEU A 25 17.10 -4.16 10.70
C LEU A 25 17.68 -5.57 10.79
N SER A 26 18.96 -5.75 10.42
CA SER A 26 19.65 -7.04 10.57
C SER A 26 19.74 -7.47 12.03
N SER A 27 20.00 -6.55 12.96
CA SER A 27 20.03 -6.84 14.41
C SER A 27 18.66 -7.27 14.96
N LEU A 28 17.58 -6.89 14.28
CA LEU A 28 16.20 -7.29 14.60
C LEU A 28 15.78 -8.59 13.90
N GLY A 29 16.68 -9.24 13.15
CA GLY A 29 16.44 -10.53 12.51
C GLY A 29 15.94 -10.44 11.06
N PHE A 30 15.85 -9.26 10.47
CA PHE A 30 15.50 -9.13 9.04
C PHE A 30 16.67 -9.52 8.13
N THR A 31 16.35 -10.12 6.98
CA THR A 31 17.32 -10.29 5.90
C THR A 31 17.34 -9.00 5.08
N VAL A 32 18.47 -8.29 5.07
CA VAL A 32 18.56 -6.98 4.43
C VAL A 32 19.43 -7.03 3.18
N ALA A 33 18.95 -6.45 2.09
CA ALA A 33 19.75 -6.07 0.93
C ALA A 33 19.77 -4.55 0.81
N SER A 34 20.84 -3.99 0.27
CA SER A 34 21.03 -2.56 0.12
C SER A 34 21.30 -2.19 -1.33
N ALA A 35 20.81 -1.03 -1.76
CA ALA A 35 21.09 -0.43 -3.06
C ALA A 35 21.43 1.06 -2.89
N GLY A 36 22.44 1.54 -3.58
CA GLY A 36 22.84 2.94 -3.58
C GLY A 36 22.26 3.75 -4.74
N SER A 37 21.42 3.12 -5.59
CA SER A 37 20.82 3.78 -6.75
C SER A 37 19.48 3.12 -7.11
N GLY A 38 18.64 3.87 -7.81
CA GLY A 38 17.34 3.38 -8.27
C GLY A 38 17.45 2.25 -9.29
N THR A 39 18.41 2.31 -10.19
CA THR A 39 18.68 1.25 -11.17
C THR A 39 19.06 -0.07 -10.48
N GLU A 40 19.89 -0.01 -9.45
CA GLU A 40 20.25 -1.19 -8.66
C GLU A 40 19.04 -1.72 -7.88
N ALA A 41 18.23 -0.84 -7.29
CA ALA A 41 17.01 -1.21 -6.57
C ALA A 41 16.03 -1.98 -7.46
N VAL A 42 15.74 -1.48 -8.67
CA VAL A 42 14.88 -2.16 -9.64
C VAL A 42 15.43 -3.53 -10.01
N ARG A 43 16.73 -3.61 -10.28
CA ARG A 43 17.40 -4.88 -10.60
C ARG A 43 17.28 -5.91 -9.47
N LEU A 44 17.51 -5.49 -8.22
CA LEU A 44 17.39 -6.37 -7.05
C LEU A 44 15.94 -6.83 -6.85
N ALA A 45 14.98 -5.93 -6.92
CA ALA A 45 13.56 -6.24 -6.75
C ALA A 45 12.99 -7.16 -7.84
N ARG A 46 13.63 -7.23 -9.02
CA ARG A 46 13.29 -8.19 -10.09
C ARG A 46 13.92 -9.57 -9.89
N THR A 47 15.05 -9.64 -9.21
CA THR A 47 15.83 -10.87 -9.08
C THR A 47 15.64 -11.62 -7.77
N ARG A 48 15.08 -10.95 -6.75
CA ARG A 48 14.87 -11.50 -5.41
C ARG A 48 13.50 -11.07 -4.87
N PRO A 49 12.80 -11.93 -4.13
CA PRO A 49 11.61 -11.54 -3.39
C PRO A 49 12.01 -10.68 -2.18
N PHE A 50 11.26 -9.61 -1.96
CA PHE A 50 11.33 -8.77 -0.75
C PHE A 50 9.93 -8.59 -0.18
N ASP A 51 9.84 -8.49 1.15
CA ASP A 51 8.59 -8.22 1.87
C ASP A 51 8.34 -6.73 2.07
N LEU A 52 9.39 -5.90 1.92
CA LEU A 52 9.33 -4.46 2.08
C LEU A 52 10.50 -3.78 1.34
N VAL A 53 10.23 -2.60 0.78
CA VAL A 53 11.26 -1.67 0.29
C VAL A 53 11.21 -0.40 1.14
N ILE A 54 12.35 0.03 1.65
CA ILE A 54 12.58 1.36 2.23
C ILE A 54 13.32 2.15 1.16
N LEU A 55 12.74 3.23 0.67
CA LEU A 55 13.15 3.89 -0.56
C LEU A 55 13.27 5.40 -0.39
N ASP A 56 14.46 5.92 -0.60
CA ASP A 56 14.63 7.38 -0.75
C ASP A 56 13.89 7.86 -2.01
N VAL A 57 13.18 8.95 -1.87
CA VAL A 57 12.53 9.63 -3.00
C VAL A 57 13.58 10.28 -3.90
N MET A 58 14.62 10.86 -3.32
CA MET A 58 15.63 11.65 -4.05
C MET A 58 16.91 10.82 -4.30
N LEU A 59 16.91 10.00 -5.34
CA LEU A 59 18.10 9.28 -5.78
C LEU A 59 18.74 9.97 -6.99
N PRO A 60 20.07 9.81 -7.21
CA PRO A 60 20.78 10.55 -8.23
C PRO A 60 20.45 10.12 -9.69
N ASP A 61 19.90 8.93 -9.87
CA ASP A 61 19.65 8.32 -11.18
C ASP A 61 18.17 8.17 -11.54
N LEU A 62 17.30 7.89 -10.56
CA LEU A 62 15.87 7.69 -10.74
C LEU A 62 15.11 8.26 -9.54
N ASP A 63 14.01 8.95 -9.77
CA ASP A 63 13.08 9.34 -8.71
C ASP A 63 12.45 8.11 -8.06
N GLY A 64 12.35 8.09 -6.72
CA GLY A 64 11.76 6.97 -5.98
C GLY A 64 10.33 6.63 -6.41
N PHE A 65 9.56 7.63 -6.83
CA PHE A 65 8.21 7.40 -7.37
C PHE A 65 8.24 6.68 -8.71
N GLU A 66 9.20 7.03 -9.56
CA GLU A 66 9.40 6.36 -10.85
C GLU A 66 9.79 4.89 -10.66
N ILE A 67 10.64 4.60 -9.65
CA ILE A 67 10.99 3.23 -9.28
C ILE A 67 9.73 2.43 -8.92
N VAL A 68 8.86 2.98 -8.07
CA VAL A 68 7.61 2.31 -7.69
C VAL A 68 6.70 2.09 -8.90
N GLN A 69 6.57 3.07 -9.79
CA GLN A 69 5.77 2.91 -11.01
C GLN A 69 6.30 1.77 -11.89
N ARG A 70 7.63 1.66 -12.05
CA ARG A 70 8.28 0.56 -12.80
C ARG A 70 8.00 -0.80 -12.15
N LEU A 71 8.16 -0.90 -10.82
CA LEU A 71 7.87 -2.13 -10.08
C LEU A 71 6.39 -2.53 -10.24
N ARG A 72 5.47 -1.58 -10.12
CA ARG A 72 4.03 -1.84 -10.32
C ARG A 72 3.71 -2.23 -11.77
N GLY A 73 4.38 -1.64 -12.74
CA GLY A 73 4.28 -2.01 -14.16
C GLY A 73 4.74 -3.45 -14.44
N ASP A 74 5.74 -3.93 -13.71
CA ASP A 74 6.23 -5.31 -13.75
C ASP A 74 5.33 -6.29 -12.97
N GLY A 75 4.21 -5.83 -12.39
CA GLY A 75 3.34 -6.65 -11.53
C GLY A 75 3.89 -6.88 -10.12
N ASN A 76 4.97 -6.20 -9.75
CA ASN A 76 5.57 -6.30 -8.43
C ASN A 76 4.87 -5.34 -7.46
N HIS A 77 4.20 -5.88 -6.45
CA HIS A 77 3.39 -5.15 -5.48
C HIS A 77 4.03 -5.10 -4.08
N ILE A 78 5.35 -5.22 -3.99
CA ILE A 78 6.09 -5.09 -2.72
C ILE A 78 5.67 -3.79 -2.02
N PRO A 79 5.39 -3.83 -0.69
CA PRO A 79 5.16 -2.62 0.10
C PRO A 79 6.35 -1.68 0.07
N VAL A 80 6.08 -0.37 0.06
CA VAL A 80 7.12 0.66 0.01
C VAL A 80 6.92 1.70 1.10
N ILE A 81 7.95 1.91 1.91
CA ILE A 81 8.07 3.06 2.82
C ILE A 81 9.00 4.07 2.15
N PHE A 82 8.51 5.26 1.83
CA PHE A 82 9.35 6.33 1.31
C PHE A 82 10.11 7.05 2.42
N LEU A 83 11.39 7.34 2.16
CA LEU A 83 12.18 8.32 2.91
C LEU A 83 12.21 9.62 2.10
N THR A 84 11.90 10.76 2.72
CA THR A 84 11.85 12.03 2.00
C THR A 84 12.38 13.18 2.85
N ALA A 85 13.15 14.06 2.25
CA ALA A 85 13.57 15.34 2.86
C ALA A 85 12.45 16.40 2.80
N LYS A 86 11.38 16.14 2.04
CA LYS A 86 10.30 17.10 1.82
C LYS A 86 9.23 16.94 2.89
N ASP A 87 8.99 18.01 3.62
CA ASP A 87 8.05 18.06 4.75
C ASP A 87 6.70 18.68 4.36
N THR A 88 6.49 19.01 3.10
CA THR A 88 5.23 19.60 2.67
C THR A 88 4.11 18.55 2.61
N ARG A 89 2.91 18.97 2.98
CA ARG A 89 1.70 18.13 2.93
C ARG A 89 1.41 17.60 1.52
N GLU A 90 1.83 18.33 0.50
CA GLU A 90 1.63 18.01 -0.91
C GLU A 90 2.56 16.89 -1.37
N ASP A 91 3.81 16.87 -0.94
CA ASP A 91 4.77 15.82 -1.25
C ASP A 91 4.40 14.49 -0.59
N LYS A 92 3.87 14.54 0.64
CA LYS A 92 3.37 13.38 1.37
C LYS A 92 2.17 12.74 0.66
N VAL A 93 1.26 13.57 0.16
CA VAL A 93 0.10 13.11 -0.63
C VAL A 93 0.56 12.55 -1.97
N ALA A 94 1.54 13.17 -2.63
CA ALA A 94 2.08 12.67 -3.90
C ALA A 94 2.71 11.28 -3.73
N GLY A 95 3.51 11.05 -2.68
CA GLY A 95 4.14 9.76 -2.40
C GLY A 95 3.14 8.61 -2.24
N LEU A 96 2.10 8.84 -1.47
CA LEU A 96 1.06 7.83 -1.25
C LEU A 96 0.15 7.65 -2.46
N THR A 97 -0.13 8.71 -3.22
CA THR A 97 -0.91 8.61 -4.48
C THR A 97 -0.17 7.86 -5.57
N MET A 98 1.15 7.80 -5.52
CA MET A 98 1.99 7.08 -6.49
C MET A 98 2.28 5.61 -6.11
N GLY A 99 1.65 5.07 -5.06
CA GLY A 99 1.71 3.65 -4.72
C GLY A 99 2.61 3.28 -3.55
N GLY A 100 3.08 4.25 -2.77
CA GLY A 100 3.73 4.02 -1.47
C GLY A 100 2.72 3.60 -0.39
N ASP A 101 3.16 2.80 0.55
CA ASP A 101 2.34 2.28 1.65
C ASP A 101 2.49 3.08 2.93
N ASP A 102 3.62 3.75 3.10
CA ASP A 102 3.92 4.68 4.18
C ASP A 102 5.07 5.61 3.77
N TYR A 103 5.37 6.63 4.58
CA TYR A 103 6.54 7.48 4.36
C TYR A 103 7.09 8.03 5.68
N ILE A 104 8.39 8.36 5.67
CA ILE A 104 9.13 8.92 6.81
C ILE A 104 9.89 10.14 6.32
N THR A 105 9.83 11.24 7.07
CA THR A 105 10.62 12.44 6.78
C THR A 105 12.05 12.30 7.29
N LYS A 106 13.01 12.76 6.52
CA LYS A 106 14.40 12.93 6.98
C LYS A 106 14.50 14.20 7.86
N PRO A 107 15.22 14.20 9.00
CA PRO A 107 16.09 13.11 9.44
C PRO A 107 15.31 11.88 9.96
N VAL A 108 15.77 10.68 9.58
CA VAL A 108 15.13 9.42 9.93
C VAL A 108 15.38 9.08 11.40
N HIS A 109 14.33 9.02 12.20
CA HIS A 109 14.39 8.49 13.55
C HIS A 109 14.24 6.96 13.50
N LEU A 110 15.27 6.24 13.94
CA LEU A 110 15.35 4.78 13.80
C LEU A 110 14.21 4.06 14.53
N ASP A 111 13.78 4.56 15.68
CA ASP A 111 12.64 4.00 16.43
C ASP A 111 11.33 4.14 15.66
N GLU A 112 11.12 5.27 15.01
CA GLU A 112 9.96 5.50 14.13
C GLU A 112 10.01 4.56 12.93
N LEU A 113 11.18 4.42 12.30
CA LEU A 113 11.36 3.52 11.17
C LEU A 113 10.99 2.08 11.55
N ILE A 114 11.48 1.56 12.68
CA ILE A 114 11.15 0.20 13.16
C ILE A 114 9.64 0.05 13.37
N ALA A 115 9.00 1.02 14.02
CA ALA A 115 7.57 0.98 14.28
C ALA A 115 6.77 0.91 12.97
N ARG A 116 7.17 1.67 11.95
CA ARG A 116 6.53 1.69 10.64
C ARG A 116 6.80 0.40 9.85
N VAL A 117 8.04 -0.07 9.82
CA VAL A 117 8.40 -1.37 9.21
C VAL A 117 7.52 -2.48 9.76
N ARG A 118 7.44 -2.62 11.09
CA ARG A 118 6.59 -3.63 11.75
C ARG A 118 5.11 -3.43 11.41
N THR A 119 4.65 -2.19 11.37
CA THR A 119 3.26 -1.87 11.04
C THR A 119 2.91 -2.23 9.61
N VAL A 120 3.76 -1.90 8.63
CA VAL A 120 3.55 -2.25 7.22
C VAL A 120 3.59 -3.77 7.05
N LEU A 121 4.60 -4.46 7.58
CA LEU A 121 4.73 -5.91 7.49
C LEU A 121 3.57 -6.67 8.20
N ARG A 122 3.11 -6.19 9.36
CA ARG A 122 1.95 -6.78 10.04
C ARG A 122 0.66 -6.62 9.22
N ARG A 123 0.52 -5.52 8.51
CA ARG A 123 -0.66 -5.24 7.65
C ARG A 123 -0.66 -6.08 6.37
N THR A 124 0.49 -6.57 5.94
CA THR A 124 0.62 -7.49 4.81
C THR A 124 0.44 -8.95 5.21
N ARG A 125 0.38 -9.24 6.53
CA ARG A 125 0.12 -10.59 7.06
C ARG A 125 -1.38 -10.79 7.32
N PRO A 126 -1.91 -11.99 7.08
CA PRO A 126 -3.32 -12.30 7.29
C PRO A 126 -3.73 -12.19 8.76
N VAL A 127 -4.91 -11.65 9.04
CA VAL A 127 -5.57 -11.71 10.35
C VAL A 127 -6.53 -12.91 10.32
N PRO A 128 -6.49 -13.84 11.29
CA PRO A 128 -7.30 -15.05 11.26
C PRO A 128 -8.71 -14.79 11.81
N ASP A 129 -9.64 -14.41 10.92
CA ASP A 129 -11.08 -14.61 11.10
C ASP A 129 -11.69 -14.63 9.70
N ASP A 130 -11.94 -15.83 9.18
CA ASP A 130 -12.32 -16.16 7.82
C ASP A 130 -11.32 -15.69 6.73
N PRO A 131 -10.43 -16.57 6.26
CA PRO A 131 -9.39 -16.20 5.31
C PRO A 131 -9.94 -15.76 3.95
N LEU A 132 -11.17 -16.13 3.60
CA LEU A 132 -11.78 -15.85 2.31
C LEU A 132 -12.97 -14.91 2.43
N LEU A 133 -12.77 -13.65 2.07
CA LEU A 133 -13.88 -12.70 1.93
C LEU A 133 -14.48 -12.80 0.52
N THR A 134 -15.80 -12.75 0.45
CA THR A 134 -16.54 -12.75 -0.82
C THR A 134 -17.54 -11.61 -0.87
N PHE A 135 -17.62 -10.93 -2.01
CA PHE A 135 -18.63 -9.91 -2.28
C PHE A 135 -18.93 -9.88 -3.79
N ALA A 136 -20.14 -10.14 -4.18
CA ALA A 136 -20.53 -10.28 -5.58
C ALA A 136 -19.62 -11.30 -6.32
N ASP A 137 -18.91 -10.87 -7.36
CA ASP A 137 -17.96 -11.63 -8.13
C ASP A 137 -16.50 -11.48 -7.66
N ILE A 138 -16.27 -10.77 -6.52
CA ILE A 138 -14.95 -10.57 -5.92
C ILE A 138 -14.71 -11.62 -4.83
N THR A 139 -13.56 -12.26 -4.88
CA THR A 139 -13.00 -13.07 -3.79
C THR A 139 -11.66 -12.49 -3.36
N LEU A 140 -11.44 -12.35 -2.05
CA LEU A 140 -10.20 -11.87 -1.44
C LEU A 140 -9.73 -12.92 -0.46
N ASP A 141 -8.61 -13.57 -0.79
CA ASP A 141 -7.93 -14.54 0.06
C ASP A 141 -6.87 -13.80 0.89
N GLN A 142 -7.11 -13.72 2.20
CA GLN A 142 -6.25 -12.99 3.13
C GLN A 142 -4.94 -13.73 3.40
N ASP A 143 -4.96 -15.07 3.35
CA ASP A 143 -3.78 -15.90 3.60
C ASP A 143 -2.82 -15.90 2.41
N LYS A 144 -3.36 -15.96 1.18
CA LYS A 144 -2.57 -15.90 -0.04
C LYS A 144 -2.28 -14.49 -0.53
N TYR A 145 -2.94 -13.49 0.08
CA TYR A 145 -2.87 -12.11 -0.39
C TYR A 145 -3.31 -11.96 -1.86
N GLU A 146 -4.28 -12.76 -2.26
CA GLU A 146 -4.83 -12.79 -3.61
C GLU A 146 -6.22 -12.17 -3.69
N VAL A 147 -6.48 -11.46 -4.79
CA VAL A 147 -7.81 -10.97 -5.12
C VAL A 147 -8.18 -11.48 -6.51
N ARG A 148 -9.39 -12.00 -6.62
CA ARG A 148 -9.98 -12.40 -7.91
C ARG A 148 -11.30 -11.70 -8.13
N ARG A 149 -11.57 -11.34 -9.37
CA ARG A 149 -12.88 -10.87 -9.81
C ARG A 149 -13.36 -11.67 -11.01
N GLY A 150 -14.53 -12.29 -10.92
CA GLY A 150 -14.99 -13.20 -11.95
C GLY A 150 -14.01 -14.33 -12.26
N GLY A 151 -13.26 -14.81 -11.26
CA GLY A 151 -12.21 -15.83 -11.40
C GLY A 151 -10.85 -15.29 -11.89
N ARG A 152 -10.78 -14.07 -12.42
CA ARG A 152 -9.53 -13.43 -12.89
C ARG A 152 -8.72 -12.86 -11.71
N LEU A 153 -7.44 -13.19 -11.65
CA LEU A 153 -6.52 -12.60 -10.66
C LEU A 153 -6.32 -11.11 -10.90
N ILE A 154 -6.44 -10.31 -9.83
CA ILE A 154 -6.26 -8.86 -9.83
C ILE A 154 -5.04 -8.50 -8.99
N GLY A 155 -4.01 -7.92 -9.62
CA GLY A 155 -2.82 -7.43 -8.91
C GLY A 155 -3.09 -6.13 -8.17
N LEU A 156 -3.14 -6.19 -6.83
CA LEU A 156 -3.31 -5.04 -5.97
C LEU A 156 -2.01 -4.73 -5.22
N SER A 157 -1.72 -3.44 -5.00
CA SER A 157 -0.71 -3.05 -4.02
C SER A 157 -1.22 -3.34 -2.60
N PRO A 158 -0.34 -3.42 -1.59
CA PRO A 158 -0.77 -3.65 -0.21
C PRO A 158 -1.82 -2.65 0.30
N THR A 159 -1.73 -1.39 -0.07
CA THR A 159 -2.73 -0.38 0.31
C THR A 159 -4.06 -0.56 -0.42
N GLU A 160 -4.03 -0.89 -1.72
CA GLU A 160 -5.26 -1.22 -2.47
C GLU A 160 -5.93 -2.47 -1.91
N PHE A 161 -5.14 -3.49 -1.54
CA PHE A 161 -5.64 -4.70 -0.90
C PHE A 161 -6.33 -4.39 0.44
N ARG A 162 -5.68 -3.60 1.32
CA ARG A 162 -6.28 -3.18 2.60
C ARG A 162 -7.56 -2.37 2.40
N LEU A 163 -7.57 -1.47 1.41
CA LEU A 163 -8.74 -0.67 1.08
C LEU A 163 -9.89 -1.56 0.63
N LEU A 164 -9.64 -2.50 -0.29
CA LEU A 164 -10.66 -3.45 -0.73
C LEU A 164 -11.14 -4.34 0.43
N ARG A 165 -10.21 -4.88 1.23
CA ARG A 165 -10.54 -5.67 2.41
C ARG A 165 -11.45 -4.90 3.38
N PHE A 166 -11.11 -3.63 3.66
CA PHE A 166 -11.93 -2.81 4.56
C PHE A 166 -13.33 -2.55 4.00
N PHE A 167 -13.46 -2.36 2.69
CA PHE A 167 -14.75 -2.29 2.03
C PHE A 167 -15.52 -3.62 2.15
N MET A 168 -14.88 -4.76 1.91
CA MET A 168 -15.51 -6.08 1.96
C MET A 168 -15.92 -6.50 3.37
N LEU A 169 -15.26 -6.00 4.40
CA LEU A 169 -15.66 -6.15 5.80
C LEU A 169 -16.83 -5.23 6.20
N ASN A 170 -17.16 -4.26 5.38
CA ASN A 170 -18.23 -3.28 5.65
C ASN A 170 -19.12 -3.10 4.40
N PRO A 171 -19.71 -4.18 3.83
CA PRO A 171 -20.55 -4.07 2.66
C PRO A 171 -21.79 -3.22 2.97
N ASP A 172 -22.29 -2.54 1.95
CA ASP A 172 -23.50 -1.69 2.00
C ASP A 172 -23.44 -0.50 2.97
N ARG A 173 -22.30 -0.28 3.63
CA ARG A 173 -22.11 0.85 4.54
C ARG A 173 -21.33 1.97 3.84
N VAL A 174 -21.78 3.21 4.03
CA VAL A 174 -21.04 4.40 3.59
C VAL A 174 -19.91 4.65 4.58
N LEU A 175 -18.67 4.55 4.08
CA LEU A 175 -17.45 4.78 4.84
C LEU A 175 -16.93 6.18 4.54
N SER A 176 -16.83 7.01 5.59
CA SER A 176 -16.30 8.36 5.44
C SER A 176 -14.80 8.36 5.12
N HIS A 177 -14.30 9.46 4.55
CA HIS A 177 -12.88 9.64 4.31
C HIS A 177 -12.03 9.45 5.56
N ALA A 178 -12.51 9.95 6.71
CA ALA A 178 -11.82 9.80 7.99
C ALA A 178 -11.74 8.33 8.44
N GLN A 179 -12.84 7.57 8.30
CA GLN A 179 -12.86 6.13 8.61
C GLN A 179 -11.90 5.35 7.69
N LEU A 180 -11.91 5.64 6.38
CA LEU A 180 -11.01 5.01 5.44
C LEU A 180 -9.55 5.32 5.75
N LEU A 181 -9.21 6.59 6.02
CA LEU A 181 -7.86 6.99 6.42
C LEU A 181 -7.40 6.28 7.69
N ALA A 182 -8.22 6.28 8.75
CA ALA A 182 -7.86 5.69 10.03
C ALA A 182 -7.63 4.17 9.95
N ASN A 183 -8.39 3.46 9.11
CA ASN A 183 -8.34 1.99 9.04
C ASN A 183 -7.40 1.45 7.95
N VAL A 184 -7.12 2.23 6.92
CA VAL A 184 -6.27 1.80 5.79
C VAL A 184 -4.88 2.39 5.85
N TRP A 185 -4.72 3.66 6.31
CA TRP A 185 -3.44 4.36 6.31
C TRP A 185 -2.80 4.60 7.67
N ASN A 186 -3.42 4.63 8.73
CA ASN A 186 -2.98 4.87 10.12
C ASN A 186 -3.56 6.16 10.73
N GLN A 187 -3.77 6.17 12.07
CA GLN A 187 -4.30 7.34 12.80
C GLN A 187 -3.36 8.56 12.78
N GLU A 188 -2.06 8.36 12.61
CA GLU A 188 -1.06 9.42 12.50
C GLU A 188 -0.93 10.00 11.08
N PHE A 189 -1.69 9.46 10.12
CA PHE A 189 -1.65 9.95 8.77
C PHE A 189 -2.36 11.31 8.67
N VAL A 190 -1.58 12.39 8.71
CA VAL A 190 -2.01 13.79 8.46
C VAL A 190 -2.20 14.05 6.96
N GLY A 191 -2.67 13.07 6.21
CA GLY A 191 -2.91 13.17 4.77
C GLY A 191 -4.23 13.85 4.41
N SER A 192 -4.29 14.34 3.18
CA SER A 192 -5.50 14.93 2.61
C SER A 192 -6.49 13.83 2.18
N ASN A 193 -7.79 14.14 2.23
CA ASN A 193 -8.86 13.30 1.65
C ASN A 193 -8.62 12.91 0.17
N LYS A 194 -7.72 13.63 -0.53
CA LYS A 194 -7.32 13.32 -1.91
C LYS A 194 -6.67 11.94 -2.06
N VAL A 195 -5.94 11.46 -1.05
CA VAL A 195 -5.32 10.12 -1.08
C VAL A 195 -6.38 9.03 -1.22
N VAL A 196 -7.41 9.07 -0.38
CA VAL A 196 -8.51 8.10 -0.45
C VAL A 196 -9.15 8.10 -1.84
N ALA A 197 -9.45 9.29 -2.38
CA ALA A 197 -10.06 9.44 -3.71
C ALA A 197 -9.18 8.80 -4.80
N THR A 198 -7.87 9.03 -4.75
CA THR A 198 -6.93 8.47 -5.71
C THR A 198 -6.87 6.95 -5.66
N TYR A 199 -6.78 6.37 -4.47
CA TYR A 199 -6.76 4.91 -4.31
C TYR A 199 -8.10 4.26 -4.69
N VAL A 200 -9.23 4.92 -4.45
CA VAL A 200 -10.52 4.47 -4.95
C VAL A 200 -10.55 4.46 -6.48
N VAL A 201 -10.00 5.48 -7.15
CA VAL A 201 -9.88 5.49 -8.62
C VAL A 201 -9.02 4.34 -9.12
N TYR A 202 -7.86 4.09 -8.49
CA TYR A 202 -6.98 2.97 -8.88
C TYR A 202 -7.67 1.62 -8.67
N LEU A 203 -8.31 1.44 -7.52
CA LEU A 203 -9.04 0.20 -7.22
C LEU A 203 -10.19 -0.03 -8.20
N ARG A 204 -11.01 0.99 -8.49
CA ARG A 204 -12.06 0.90 -9.52
C ARG A 204 -11.49 0.48 -10.87
N ARG A 205 -10.41 1.12 -11.32
CA ARG A 205 -9.76 0.79 -12.59
C ARG A 205 -9.28 -0.66 -12.65
N LYS A 206 -8.69 -1.18 -11.58
CA LYS A 206 -8.21 -2.56 -11.51
C LYS A 206 -9.35 -3.57 -11.41
N LEU A 207 -10.41 -3.22 -10.73
CA LEU A 207 -11.63 -4.01 -10.65
C LEU A 207 -12.52 -3.90 -11.90
N ALA A 208 -12.30 -2.94 -12.78
CA ALA A 208 -13.06 -2.80 -14.02
C ALA A 208 -12.82 -3.99 -14.96
N GLY A 209 -13.82 -4.35 -15.75
CA GLY A 209 -13.67 -5.26 -16.90
C GLY A 209 -14.47 -6.56 -16.85
N THR A 210 -15.08 -6.96 -15.71
CA THR A 210 -15.86 -8.22 -15.62
C THR A 210 -17.24 -8.09 -14.99
N GLY A 211 -17.76 -6.88 -14.80
CA GLY A 211 -19.05 -6.71 -14.16
C GLY A 211 -19.40 -5.26 -13.88
N CYS A 212 -20.44 -5.06 -13.08
CA CYS A 212 -20.89 -3.74 -12.69
C CYS A 212 -19.89 -3.04 -11.75
N GLU A 213 -19.98 -1.72 -11.67
CA GLU A 213 -19.24 -0.93 -10.67
C GLU A 213 -19.78 -1.28 -9.28
N LEU A 214 -18.89 -1.67 -8.37
CA LEU A 214 -19.24 -2.09 -7.01
C LEU A 214 -18.89 -1.03 -5.95
N ILE A 215 -17.89 -0.15 -6.22
CA ILE A 215 -17.50 0.91 -5.30
C ILE A 215 -18.17 2.20 -5.73
N HIS A 216 -19.13 2.67 -4.96
CA HIS A 216 -19.94 3.85 -5.25
C HIS A 216 -19.47 5.06 -4.44
N THR A 217 -19.54 6.25 -5.04
CA THR A 217 -19.29 7.52 -4.34
C THR A 217 -20.58 8.05 -3.75
N GLN A 218 -20.57 8.29 -2.44
CA GLN A 218 -21.61 9.08 -1.79
C GLN A 218 -21.10 10.51 -1.64
N ARG A 219 -21.63 11.43 -2.46
CA ARG A 219 -21.17 12.83 -2.52
C ARG A 219 -21.10 13.44 -1.12
N ALA A 220 -20.05 14.18 -0.83
CA ALA A 220 -19.74 14.84 0.43
C ALA A 220 -19.58 13.92 1.66
N VAL A 221 -19.83 12.61 1.57
CA VAL A 221 -19.78 11.67 2.71
C VAL A 221 -18.57 10.72 2.58
N GLY A 222 -18.47 9.97 1.46
CA GLY A 222 -17.43 8.97 1.31
C GLY A 222 -17.72 7.95 0.22
N TYR A 223 -17.42 6.68 0.51
CA TYR A 223 -17.52 5.58 -0.46
C TYR A 223 -18.22 4.37 0.15
N CYS A 224 -18.87 3.56 -0.70
CA CYS A 224 -19.58 2.36 -0.29
C CYS A 224 -19.33 1.23 -1.28
N LEU A 225 -19.06 0.03 -0.79
CA LEU A 225 -19.04 -1.19 -1.60
C LEU A 225 -20.46 -1.77 -1.58
N ARG A 226 -21.14 -1.78 -2.71
CA ARG A 226 -22.51 -2.33 -2.85
C ARG A 226 -22.77 -2.80 -4.27
N LEU A 227 -23.79 -3.62 -4.43
CA LEU A 227 -24.36 -3.92 -5.74
C LEU A 227 -25.07 -2.68 -6.31
N PRO A 228 -25.05 -2.47 -7.63
CA PRO A 228 -25.87 -1.43 -8.25
C PRO A 228 -27.35 -1.66 -7.90
N ARG A 229 -28.04 -0.60 -7.53
CA ARG A 229 -29.51 -0.68 -7.39
C ARG A 229 -30.12 -0.92 -8.78
N PRO A 230 -31.14 -1.78 -8.90
CA PRO A 230 -31.92 -1.82 -10.12
C PRO A 230 -32.50 -0.41 -10.37
N GLU A 231 -32.39 0.06 -11.63
CA GLU A 231 -33.02 1.31 -12.03
C GLU A 231 -34.54 1.21 -11.80
N GLY A 232 -35.07 1.90 -10.80
CA GLY A 232 -36.50 1.83 -10.52
C GLY A 232 -36.99 2.45 -9.21
N ASP A 233 -36.08 2.80 -8.26
CA ASP A 233 -36.49 3.44 -6.99
C ASP A 233 -35.88 4.85 -6.89
N ASP A 234 -36.24 5.75 -7.79
CA ASP A 234 -36.14 7.18 -7.55
C ASP A 234 -37.32 7.58 -6.65
N ASP A 235 -36.99 7.99 -5.45
CA ASP A 235 -37.90 8.54 -4.44
C ASP A 235 -38.82 9.60 -5.06
N THR A 236 -40.11 9.32 -4.94
CA THR A 236 -41.19 10.33 -4.95
C THR A 236 -41.20 11.08 -3.65
#